data_cf78f3c40a78e6bb12ea486047ef6c9e
#
_entry.id   cf78f3c40a78e6bb12ea486047ef6c9e
#
_cell.length_a   1.000
_cell.length_b   1.000
_cell.length_c   1.000
_cell.angle_alpha   90.00
_cell.angle_beta   90.00
_cell.angle_gamma   90.00
#
_symmetry.space_group_name_H-M   'P 1'
#
loop_
_entity.id
_entity.type
_entity.pdbx_description
1 polymer ?
#
loop_
_entity_poly.entity_id
_entity_poly.type
_entity_poly.pdbx_seq_one_letter_code
_entity_poly.pdbx_strand_id
1 'polypeptide(L)'
;AAVLDDSDLHAEVAVPTHVAAQVDDAARERIRRAPYLMCEYLHAMGTGPAGAPGYAAQMSHPRHAGGFVWEWRDHALWRTLPDGRRALSYGGDFGEEVHDGNFVCDGLVDALSRPYAGTWAWVAAMAPDAPALARAIVEADSGSVGERDRLRALAETDLVPCADEADSPYALDESGRVARIGDMPVRIDLSVFRAPTDNDRGRGPVDYWGIDASNLGPLGVGRGEAGTSHAMRWEHARLHLLRRRLVSIEEGGGVRRVVERWAPPAAQFGVTLTWEYAPVRIGEEGPNALSVSLRVAPYGTWPPRVPRLGLRLELPGSAWHATWLGDTMIGYADMSVPGARGCGSGDACDLWDVCVRPQEGGHRQGLEALSLRGEAGEFLILPASPLGWSVSRWSERELAQASHWEDLPDLERLFLWLDVFQDGIGTRSCGPDTRPEVAGRMRDVDVRVVIAQVRGD
;
A
#
# COMPACT_ATOMS: atom_id res chain seq x y z
N ALA A 1 -3.77 14.19 18.12
CA ALA A 1 -5.09 13.69 18.53
C ALA A 1 -5.94 14.90 18.91
N ALA A 2 -6.77 15.38 18.01
CA ALA A 2 -7.84 16.29 18.39
C ALA A 2 -8.77 15.46 19.29
N VAL A 3 -8.87 15.84 20.54
CA VAL A 3 -9.94 15.37 21.41
C VAL A 3 -11.20 15.97 20.80
N LEU A 4 -12.05 15.15 20.22
CA LEU A 4 -13.36 15.57 19.78
C LEU A 4 -14.07 16.13 21.02
N ASP A 5 -14.52 17.36 20.95
CA ASP A 5 -15.33 17.89 22.02
C ASP A 5 -16.74 17.26 22.00
N ASP A 6 -17.57 17.53 22.98
CA ASP A 6 -18.92 16.96 23.06
C ASP A 6 -19.79 17.33 21.83
N SER A 7 -19.43 18.38 21.08
CA SER A 7 -20.12 18.80 19.85
C SER A 7 -19.70 17.93 18.65
N ASP A 8 -18.46 17.50 18.60
CA ASP A 8 -17.91 16.66 17.53
C ASP A 8 -18.41 15.20 17.64
N LEU A 9 -18.56 14.66 18.85
CA LEU A 9 -19.20 13.36 19.07
C LEU A 9 -20.65 13.32 18.54
N HIS A 10 -21.36 14.45 18.55
CA HIS A 10 -22.71 14.53 18.01
C HIS A 10 -22.76 14.62 16.48
N ALA A 11 -21.71 15.07 15.85
CA ALA A 11 -21.61 15.15 14.40
C ALA A 11 -21.26 13.80 13.77
N GLU A 12 -20.47 12.97 14.46
CA GLU A 12 -20.01 11.66 13.96
C GLU A 12 -20.92 10.51 14.38
N VAL A 13 -21.64 10.63 15.49
CA VAL A 13 -22.58 9.62 15.95
C VAL A 13 -23.94 9.89 15.36
N ALA A 14 -24.06 9.46 14.22
CA ALA A 14 -25.19 9.37 13.35
C ALA A 14 -26.57 9.22 14.01
N VAL A 15 -27.09 10.31 14.42
CA VAL A 15 -28.50 10.51 14.07
C VAL A 15 -28.47 11.03 12.64
N PRO A 16 -29.03 10.33 11.65
CA PRO A 16 -29.08 10.83 10.30
C PRO A 16 -29.59 12.28 10.30
N THR A 17 -28.99 13.15 9.51
CA THR A 17 -29.26 14.61 9.56
C THR A 17 -30.74 14.95 9.49
N HIS A 18 -31.52 14.14 8.78
CA HIS A 18 -32.98 14.28 8.67
C HIS A 18 -33.71 13.95 9.98
N VAL A 19 -33.14 13.08 10.83
CA VAL A 19 -33.70 12.75 12.16
C VAL A 19 -33.26 13.79 13.18
N ALA A 20 -32.02 14.28 13.12
CA ALA A 20 -31.52 15.34 14.01
C ALA A 20 -32.30 16.66 13.82
N ALA A 21 -32.77 16.96 12.60
CA ALA A 21 -33.62 18.13 12.33
C ALA A 21 -35.04 18.01 12.89
N GLN A 22 -35.48 16.80 13.27
CA GLN A 22 -36.82 16.51 13.80
C GLN A 22 -36.83 16.31 15.31
N VAL A 23 -35.66 16.30 15.98
CA VAL A 23 -35.54 16.07 17.41
C VAL A 23 -35.64 17.40 18.16
N ASP A 24 -36.57 17.50 19.12
CA ASP A 24 -36.70 18.65 19.99
C ASP A 24 -35.52 18.82 20.95
N ASP A 25 -35.37 19.98 21.58
CA ASP A 25 -34.27 20.30 22.47
C ASP A 25 -34.20 19.38 23.69
N ALA A 26 -35.34 18.89 24.20
CA ALA A 26 -35.37 17.95 25.32
C ALA A 26 -34.85 16.56 24.92
N ALA A 27 -35.14 16.13 23.70
CA ALA A 27 -34.62 14.88 23.16
C ALA A 27 -33.12 15.02 22.84
N ARG A 28 -32.66 16.16 22.33
CA ARG A 28 -31.24 16.47 22.16
C ARG A 28 -30.46 16.40 23.48
N GLU A 29 -31.01 16.99 24.54
CA GLU A 29 -30.38 16.97 25.86
C GLU A 29 -30.34 15.56 26.48
N ARG A 30 -31.37 14.71 26.23
CA ARG A 30 -31.33 13.29 26.61
C ARG A 30 -30.24 12.52 25.86
N ILE A 31 -30.12 12.77 24.55
CA ILE A 31 -29.07 12.14 23.73
C ILE A 31 -27.67 12.54 24.23
N ARG A 32 -27.48 13.82 24.59
CA ARG A 32 -26.20 14.31 25.14
C ARG A 32 -25.80 13.64 26.44
N ARG A 33 -26.73 13.16 27.26
CA ARG A 33 -26.49 12.50 28.55
C ARG A 33 -26.49 10.98 28.48
N ALA A 34 -27.01 10.41 27.41
CA ALA A 34 -27.10 8.96 27.29
C ALA A 34 -25.71 8.34 26.98
N PRO A 35 -25.46 7.12 27.45
CA PRO A 35 -24.38 6.30 26.93
C PRO A 35 -24.51 6.15 25.43
N TYR A 36 -23.38 6.09 24.75
CA TYR A 36 -23.29 6.00 23.32
C TYR A 36 -22.64 4.67 22.92
N LEU A 37 -23.25 3.98 21.97
CA LEU A 37 -22.81 2.69 21.45
C LEU A 37 -22.77 2.76 19.94
N MET A 38 -21.65 2.44 19.32
CA MET A 38 -21.54 2.28 17.87
C MET A 38 -22.11 0.92 17.48
N CYS A 39 -23.22 0.90 16.71
CA CYS A 39 -23.79 -0.36 16.21
C CYS A 39 -22.90 -1.01 15.14
N GLU A 40 -22.16 -0.20 14.39
CA GLU A 40 -21.15 -0.61 13.43
C GLU A 40 -20.01 0.41 13.45
N TYR A 41 -18.76 -0.07 13.40
CA TYR A 41 -17.61 0.79 13.21
C TYR A 41 -16.49 0.03 12.50
N LEU A 42 -15.56 0.75 11.90
CA LEU A 42 -14.33 0.25 11.33
C LEU A 42 -14.58 -0.86 10.30
N HIS A 43 -15.33 -0.52 9.23
CA HIS A 43 -15.69 -1.45 8.17
C HIS A 43 -14.45 -2.09 7.53
N ALA A 44 -14.35 -3.43 7.62
CA ALA A 44 -13.12 -4.19 7.41
C ALA A 44 -12.96 -4.76 5.98
N MET A 45 -13.69 -4.24 5.01
CA MET A 45 -13.74 -4.77 3.66
C MET A 45 -12.38 -4.73 2.95
N GLY A 46 -11.97 -5.87 2.41
CA GLY A 46 -10.75 -6.02 1.61
C GLY A 46 -9.47 -5.74 2.40
N THR A 47 -8.54 -5.00 1.80
CA THR A 47 -7.34 -4.52 2.50
C THR A 47 -7.75 -3.44 3.50
N GLY A 48 -7.80 -3.78 4.75
CA GLY A 48 -8.28 -2.97 5.87
C GLY A 48 -8.56 -3.85 7.07
N PRO A 49 -9.20 -3.29 8.10
CA PRO A 49 -9.59 -1.90 8.27
C PRO A 49 -8.41 -1.00 8.70
N ALA A 50 -8.51 0.28 8.38
CA ALA A 50 -7.53 1.28 8.80
C ALA A 50 -8.14 2.35 9.73
N GLY A 51 -7.28 3.17 10.38
CA GLY A 51 -7.74 4.24 11.27
C GLY A 51 -8.18 3.79 12.66
N ALA A 52 -7.95 2.54 13.05
CA ALA A 52 -8.30 1.98 14.36
C ALA A 52 -7.85 2.84 15.57
N PRO A 53 -6.67 3.49 15.58
CA PRO A 53 -6.26 4.37 16.68
C PRO A 53 -7.22 5.55 16.93
N GLY A 54 -7.87 6.05 15.87
CA GLY A 54 -8.88 7.11 16.02
C GLY A 54 -10.13 6.63 16.78
N TYR A 55 -10.59 5.42 16.48
CA TYR A 55 -11.71 4.80 17.18
C TYR A 55 -11.34 4.46 18.63
N ALA A 56 -10.13 3.93 18.88
CA ALA A 56 -9.65 3.67 20.24
C ALA A 56 -9.63 4.95 21.10
N ALA A 57 -9.20 6.08 20.52
CA ALA A 57 -9.23 7.37 21.20
C ALA A 57 -10.65 7.82 21.54
N GLN A 58 -11.62 7.63 20.64
CA GLN A 58 -13.04 7.93 20.91
C GLN A 58 -13.63 7.03 22.00
N MET A 59 -13.28 5.72 21.98
CA MET A 59 -13.75 4.75 22.98
C MET A 59 -13.28 5.05 24.39
N SER A 60 -12.25 5.89 24.58
CA SER A 60 -11.82 6.37 25.89
C SER A 60 -12.76 7.41 26.51
N HIS A 61 -13.70 7.97 25.75
CA HIS A 61 -14.64 8.96 26.26
C HIS A 61 -15.60 8.34 27.30
N PRO A 62 -15.86 9.01 28.46
CA PRO A 62 -16.65 8.43 29.57
C PRO A 62 -18.08 8.01 29.21
N ARG A 63 -18.65 8.56 28.15
CA ARG A 63 -19.99 8.21 27.67
C ARG A 63 -19.99 7.07 26.66
N HIS A 64 -18.84 6.68 26.17
CA HIS A 64 -18.73 5.61 25.19
C HIS A 64 -18.95 4.25 25.86
N ALA A 65 -19.99 3.53 25.44
CA ALA A 65 -20.36 2.22 26.00
C ALA A 65 -19.81 1.04 25.22
N GLY A 66 -19.13 1.31 24.09
CA GLY A 66 -18.55 0.28 23.23
C GLY A 66 -19.06 0.35 21.78
N GLY A 67 -18.75 -0.67 21.01
CA GLY A 67 -19.16 -0.76 19.61
C GLY A 67 -18.92 -2.16 19.04
N PHE A 68 -19.47 -2.39 17.86
CA PHE A 68 -19.31 -3.64 17.13
C PHE A 68 -18.55 -3.36 15.83
N VAL A 69 -17.38 -3.99 15.66
CA VAL A 69 -16.65 -3.92 14.40
C VAL A 69 -17.45 -4.56 13.28
N TRP A 70 -17.50 -3.98 12.10
CA TRP A 70 -18.13 -4.55 10.94
C TRP A 70 -17.07 -4.99 9.93
N GLU A 71 -16.84 -6.32 9.80
CA GLU A 71 -17.41 -7.36 10.66
C GLU A 71 -16.32 -8.38 11.04
N TRP A 72 -16.71 -9.49 11.61
CA TRP A 72 -15.75 -10.46 12.13
C TRP A 72 -15.10 -11.30 11.04
N ARG A 73 -15.88 -11.76 10.06
CA ARG A 73 -15.45 -12.78 9.11
C ARG A 73 -16.06 -12.59 7.73
N ASP A 74 -15.26 -12.75 6.68
CA ASP A 74 -15.74 -12.80 5.30
C ASP A 74 -16.77 -13.92 5.08
N HIS A 75 -17.83 -13.59 4.36
CA HIS A 75 -18.90 -14.53 4.01
C HIS A 75 -18.70 -15.22 2.65
N ALA A 76 -17.46 -15.26 2.13
CA ALA A 76 -17.16 -15.95 0.89
C ALA A 76 -17.44 -17.45 0.97
N LEU A 77 -17.93 -18.00 -0.12
CA LEU A 77 -18.31 -19.40 -0.25
C LEU A 77 -17.45 -20.13 -1.27
N TRP A 78 -17.25 -21.43 -1.08
CA TRP A 78 -16.54 -22.25 -2.03
C TRP A 78 -17.37 -22.52 -3.28
N ARG A 79 -16.83 -22.19 -4.46
CA ARG A 79 -17.34 -22.55 -5.77
C ARG A 79 -16.39 -23.52 -6.46
N THR A 80 -16.94 -24.51 -7.18
CA THR A 80 -16.14 -25.38 -8.05
C THR A 80 -16.09 -24.74 -9.44
N LEU A 81 -14.88 -24.48 -9.93
CA LEU A 81 -14.63 -23.91 -11.24
C LEU A 81 -14.81 -24.97 -12.35
N PRO A 82 -14.96 -24.56 -13.63
CA PRO A 82 -15.13 -25.50 -14.76
C PRO A 82 -13.97 -26.50 -14.92
N ASP A 83 -12.77 -26.15 -14.46
CA ASP A 83 -11.57 -27.01 -14.48
C ASP A 83 -11.47 -27.93 -13.26
N GLY A 84 -12.45 -27.91 -12.35
CA GLY A 84 -12.51 -28.74 -11.14
C GLY A 84 -11.79 -28.14 -9.93
N ARG A 85 -11.06 -27.05 -10.04
CA ARG A 85 -10.49 -26.32 -8.91
C ARG A 85 -11.59 -25.70 -8.05
N ARG A 86 -11.28 -25.41 -6.80
CA ARG A 86 -12.17 -24.68 -5.91
C ARG A 86 -11.64 -23.29 -5.65
N ALA A 87 -12.52 -22.29 -5.72
CA ALA A 87 -12.22 -20.91 -5.41
C ALA A 87 -13.22 -20.35 -4.41
N LEU A 88 -12.76 -19.42 -3.56
CA LEU A 88 -13.66 -18.60 -2.74
C LEU A 88 -14.31 -17.56 -3.63
N SER A 89 -15.61 -17.43 -3.53
CA SER A 89 -16.47 -16.65 -4.41
C SER A 89 -17.46 -15.84 -3.60
N TYR A 90 -18.03 -14.82 -4.22
CA TYR A 90 -18.92 -13.85 -3.56
C TYR A 90 -20.21 -13.64 -4.38
N GLY A 91 -21.00 -12.63 -4.05
CA GLY A 91 -22.30 -12.36 -4.68
C GLY A 91 -22.23 -12.19 -6.20
N GLY A 92 -23.12 -12.85 -6.93
CA GLY A 92 -23.18 -12.92 -8.39
C GLY A 92 -22.49 -14.16 -9.00
N ASP A 93 -21.60 -14.81 -8.27
CA ASP A 93 -20.82 -15.96 -8.77
C ASP A 93 -21.63 -17.26 -8.84
N PHE A 94 -22.78 -17.31 -8.19
CA PHE A 94 -23.63 -18.50 -8.09
C PHE A 94 -24.90 -18.39 -8.96
N GLY A 95 -24.98 -17.33 -9.80
CA GLY A 95 -26.07 -17.12 -10.75
C GLY A 95 -27.25 -16.36 -10.20
N GLU A 96 -27.13 -15.74 -9.03
CA GLU A 96 -28.13 -14.83 -8.47
C GLU A 96 -28.18 -13.51 -9.25
N GLU A 97 -29.40 -13.05 -9.56
CA GLU A 97 -29.63 -11.81 -10.32
C GLU A 97 -29.47 -10.54 -9.45
N VAL A 98 -29.76 -10.66 -8.14
CA VAL A 98 -29.66 -9.56 -7.18
C VAL A 98 -28.59 -9.89 -6.15
N HIS A 99 -27.54 -9.11 -6.15
CA HIS A 99 -26.39 -9.31 -5.26
C HIS A 99 -25.58 -8.03 -5.08
N ASP A 100 -24.80 -7.95 -4.02
CA ASP A 100 -23.94 -6.81 -3.71
C ASP A 100 -22.43 -7.10 -4.02
N GLY A 101 -22.16 -8.10 -4.87
CA GLY A 101 -20.80 -8.48 -5.25
C GLY A 101 -19.97 -8.94 -4.03
N ASN A 102 -18.75 -8.40 -3.92
CA ASN A 102 -17.87 -8.71 -2.79
C ASN A 102 -18.16 -7.88 -1.52
N PHE A 103 -19.27 -7.16 -1.44
CA PHE A 103 -19.73 -6.44 -0.24
C PHE A 103 -20.30 -7.41 0.82
N VAL A 104 -19.77 -8.58 0.88
CA VAL A 104 -19.96 -9.67 1.84
C VAL A 104 -18.61 -10.21 2.32
N CYS A 105 -17.51 -9.58 1.89
CA CYS A 105 -16.14 -9.93 2.25
C CYS A 105 -15.54 -8.74 3.00
N ASP A 106 -16.07 -8.47 4.17
CA ASP A 106 -15.80 -7.32 5.02
C ASP A 106 -15.39 -7.72 6.45
N GLY A 107 -14.83 -8.92 6.58
CA GLY A 107 -14.33 -9.50 7.82
C GLY A 107 -12.95 -9.01 8.25
N LEU A 108 -12.74 -8.96 9.58
CA LEU A 108 -11.39 -8.89 10.16
C LEU A 108 -10.56 -10.14 9.83
N VAL A 109 -11.24 -11.27 9.67
CA VAL A 109 -10.63 -12.54 9.25
C VAL A 109 -11.24 -13.01 7.93
N ASP A 110 -10.46 -13.74 7.14
CA ASP A 110 -10.97 -14.32 5.91
C ASP A 110 -12.02 -15.42 6.15
N ALA A 111 -12.62 -15.95 5.09
CA ALA A 111 -13.61 -17.02 5.16
C ALA A 111 -13.09 -18.32 5.81
N LEU A 112 -11.76 -18.48 5.91
CA LEU A 112 -11.08 -19.61 6.56
C LEU A 112 -10.62 -19.28 8.00
N SER A 113 -11.02 -18.13 8.54
CA SER A 113 -10.66 -17.63 9.87
C SER A 113 -9.17 -17.26 10.04
N ARG A 114 -8.47 -16.91 8.95
CA ARG A 114 -7.13 -16.38 9.01
C ARG A 114 -7.22 -14.85 9.17
N PRO A 115 -6.49 -14.24 10.12
CA PRO A 115 -6.54 -12.80 10.32
C PRO A 115 -5.85 -12.08 9.16
N TYR A 116 -6.48 -11.00 8.67
CA TYR A 116 -5.84 -10.03 7.80
C TYR A 116 -4.89 -9.11 8.57
N ALA A 117 -4.02 -8.39 7.88
CA ALA A 117 -3.11 -7.43 8.51
C ALA A 117 -3.86 -6.34 9.29
N GLY A 118 -5.01 -5.89 8.78
CA GLY A 118 -5.88 -4.94 9.45
C GLY A 118 -6.39 -5.41 10.80
N THR A 119 -6.57 -6.72 11.00
CA THR A 119 -6.92 -7.31 12.29
C THR A 119 -5.87 -7.01 13.35
N TRP A 120 -4.60 -7.18 12.99
CA TRP A 120 -3.50 -6.93 13.93
C TRP A 120 -3.35 -5.44 14.24
N ALA A 121 -3.56 -4.56 13.26
CA ALA A 121 -3.61 -3.12 13.48
C ALA A 121 -4.78 -2.71 14.39
N TRP A 122 -5.93 -3.34 14.24
CA TRP A 122 -7.09 -3.16 15.13
C TRP A 122 -6.80 -3.67 16.54
N VAL A 123 -6.24 -4.87 16.69
CA VAL A 123 -5.84 -5.41 18.01
C VAL A 123 -4.82 -4.51 18.68
N ALA A 124 -3.83 -4.02 17.93
CA ALA A 124 -2.80 -3.11 18.46
C ALA A 124 -3.39 -1.80 19.00
N ALA A 125 -4.46 -1.30 18.39
CA ALA A 125 -5.15 -0.10 18.81
C ALA A 125 -6.08 -0.32 20.03
N MET A 126 -6.80 -1.46 20.04
CA MET A 126 -7.87 -1.73 21.03
C MET A 126 -7.39 -2.52 22.24
N ALA A 127 -6.39 -3.38 22.07
CA ALA A 127 -5.87 -4.27 23.10
C ALA A 127 -4.35 -4.47 22.94
N PRO A 128 -3.53 -3.42 23.11
CA PRO A 128 -2.09 -3.48 22.83
C PRO A 128 -1.34 -4.52 23.67
N ASP A 129 -1.86 -4.89 24.83
CA ASP A 129 -1.26 -5.89 25.72
C ASP A 129 -1.77 -7.31 25.43
N ALA A 130 -2.53 -7.53 24.34
CA ALA A 130 -3.05 -8.86 24.03
C ALA A 130 -1.92 -9.86 23.75
N PRO A 131 -1.87 -11.03 24.43
CA PRO A 131 -0.83 -12.04 24.19
C PRO A 131 -0.79 -12.54 22.76
N ALA A 132 -1.92 -12.52 22.03
CA ALA A 132 -2.01 -12.89 20.63
C ALA A 132 -1.22 -11.91 19.74
N LEU A 133 -1.31 -10.59 20.00
CA LEU A 133 -0.55 -9.57 19.30
C LEU A 133 0.96 -9.75 19.51
N ALA A 134 1.37 -9.94 20.77
CA ALA A 134 2.79 -10.16 21.08
C ALA A 134 3.36 -11.39 20.35
N ARG A 135 2.57 -12.48 20.26
CA ARG A 135 2.96 -13.66 19.49
C ARG A 135 3.06 -13.36 17.99
N ALA A 136 2.07 -12.69 17.42
CA ALA A 136 2.07 -12.35 15.99
C ALA A 136 3.28 -11.48 15.60
N ILE A 137 3.67 -10.53 16.44
CA ILE A 137 4.87 -9.71 16.23
C ILE A 137 6.14 -10.58 16.25
N VAL A 138 6.25 -11.49 17.23
CA VAL A 138 7.40 -12.40 17.31
C VAL A 138 7.46 -13.36 16.14
N GLU A 139 6.32 -13.91 15.71
CA GLU A 139 6.24 -14.81 14.56
C GLU A 139 6.58 -14.09 13.25
N ALA A 140 6.20 -12.81 13.12
CA ALA A 140 6.53 -12.00 11.96
C ALA A 140 8.03 -11.63 11.90
N ASP A 141 8.72 -11.56 13.05
CA ASP A 141 10.19 -11.39 13.14
C ASP A 141 10.89 -12.72 12.86
N SER A 142 10.68 -13.27 11.67
CA SER A 142 11.01 -14.63 11.25
C SER A 142 12.40 -14.80 10.66
N GLY A 143 13.14 -13.71 10.42
CA GLY A 143 14.51 -13.75 9.91
C GLY A 143 15.49 -14.27 10.95
N SER A 144 16.46 -15.07 10.51
CA SER A 144 17.51 -15.56 11.41
C SER A 144 18.40 -14.44 11.95
N VAL A 145 19.01 -14.63 13.12
CA VAL A 145 19.95 -13.66 13.71
C VAL A 145 21.10 -13.36 12.73
N GLY A 146 21.64 -14.37 12.07
CA GLY A 146 22.73 -14.20 11.10
C GLY A 146 22.34 -13.37 9.89
N GLU A 147 21.12 -13.56 9.35
CA GLU A 147 20.60 -12.71 8.25
C GLU A 147 20.32 -11.28 8.70
N ARG A 148 19.78 -11.11 9.89
CA ARG A 148 19.58 -9.78 10.49
C ARG A 148 20.89 -9.01 10.60
N ASP A 149 21.92 -9.63 11.16
CA ASP A 149 23.23 -9.00 11.35
C ASP A 149 23.89 -8.70 10.00
N ARG A 150 23.79 -9.63 9.05
CA ARG A 150 24.28 -9.46 7.68
C ARG A 150 23.61 -8.28 6.97
N LEU A 151 22.29 -8.24 6.96
CA LEU A 151 21.54 -7.15 6.30
C LEU A 151 21.80 -5.80 6.96
N ARG A 152 21.93 -5.76 8.29
CA ARG A 152 22.30 -4.54 9.01
C ARG A 152 23.70 -4.07 8.63
N ALA A 153 24.68 -4.96 8.61
CA ALA A 153 26.03 -4.64 8.19
C ALA A 153 26.07 -4.08 6.76
N LEU A 154 25.29 -4.68 5.84
CA LEU A 154 25.18 -4.19 4.46
C LEU A 154 24.54 -2.81 4.38
N ALA A 155 23.48 -2.55 5.16
CA ALA A 155 22.78 -1.25 5.18
C ALA A 155 23.68 -0.13 5.76
N GLU A 156 24.60 -0.44 6.66
CA GLU A 156 25.53 0.49 7.30
C GLU A 156 26.87 0.62 6.55
N THR A 157 27.10 -0.19 5.51
CA THR A 157 28.36 -0.21 4.77
C THR A 157 28.45 0.99 3.81
N ASP A 158 29.60 1.65 3.82
CA ASP A 158 29.90 2.74 2.90
C ASP A 158 29.95 2.27 1.43
N LEU A 159 29.51 3.12 0.55
CA LEU A 159 29.54 2.89 -0.89
C LEU A 159 30.84 3.48 -1.47
N VAL A 160 31.58 2.67 -2.21
CA VAL A 160 32.81 3.07 -2.88
C VAL A 160 32.52 3.26 -4.38
N PRO A 161 32.85 4.41 -5.00
CA PRO A 161 32.70 4.57 -6.45
C PRO A 161 33.54 3.52 -7.21
N CYS A 162 32.97 2.88 -8.24
CA CYS A 162 33.73 2.02 -9.14
C CYS A 162 34.37 2.86 -10.23
N ALA A 163 35.69 2.72 -10.39
CA ALA A 163 36.47 3.49 -11.37
C ALA A 163 36.49 2.86 -12.76
N ASP A 164 36.22 1.57 -12.90
CA ASP A 164 36.34 0.82 -14.16
C ASP A 164 34.98 0.65 -14.85
N GLU A 165 34.83 1.25 -16.05
CA GLU A 165 33.67 1.04 -16.93
C GLU A 165 33.59 -0.39 -17.48
N ALA A 166 34.71 -1.12 -17.54
CA ALA A 166 34.76 -2.46 -18.09
C ALA A 166 33.97 -3.50 -17.28
N ASP A 167 33.81 -3.27 -15.96
CA ASP A 167 33.06 -4.12 -15.03
C ASP A 167 31.75 -3.47 -14.56
N SER A 168 31.08 -2.70 -15.43
CA SER A 168 29.83 -2.04 -15.05
C SER A 168 28.78 -3.04 -14.55
N PRO A 169 28.29 -2.87 -13.31
CA PRO A 169 27.31 -3.80 -12.73
C PRO A 169 25.91 -3.69 -13.38
N TYR A 170 25.75 -2.85 -14.38
CA TYR A 170 24.47 -2.66 -15.04
C TYR A 170 24.62 -2.31 -16.54
N ALA A 171 23.53 -2.40 -17.27
CA ALA A 171 23.41 -1.83 -18.61
C ALA A 171 22.10 -1.07 -18.78
N LEU A 172 22.14 -0.01 -19.57
CA LEU A 172 20.95 0.69 -20.03
C LEU A 172 20.65 0.30 -21.49
N ASP A 173 19.37 0.33 -21.85
CA ASP A 173 18.93 0.25 -23.23
C ASP A 173 19.14 1.59 -23.96
N GLU A 174 18.90 1.63 -25.27
CA GLU A 174 19.02 2.83 -26.11
C GLU A 174 18.13 3.99 -25.65
N SER A 175 17.08 3.68 -24.90
CA SER A 175 16.16 4.68 -24.34
C SER A 175 16.59 5.18 -22.97
N GLY A 176 17.72 4.72 -22.43
CA GLY A 176 18.25 5.11 -21.12
C GLY A 176 17.60 4.40 -19.94
N ARG A 177 16.90 3.29 -20.14
CA ARG A 177 16.34 2.48 -19.08
C ARG A 177 17.30 1.39 -18.64
N VAL A 178 17.27 1.03 -17.37
CA VAL A 178 17.96 -0.16 -16.88
C VAL A 178 17.42 -1.38 -17.60
N ALA A 179 18.33 -2.11 -18.27
CA ALA A 179 18.04 -3.35 -18.99
C ALA A 179 18.53 -4.58 -18.25
N ARG A 180 19.61 -4.45 -17.47
CA ARG A 180 20.14 -5.51 -16.60
C ARG A 180 20.87 -4.93 -15.39
N ILE A 181 20.95 -5.71 -14.33
CA ILE A 181 21.85 -5.50 -13.18
C ILE A 181 22.56 -6.83 -12.95
N GLY A 182 23.92 -6.78 -12.95
CA GLY A 182 24.70 -8.00 -13.10
C GLY A 182 24.35 -8.70 -14.42
N ASP A 183 23.97 -9.98 -14.36
CA ASP A 183 23.50 -10.76 -15.50
C ASP A 183 21.96 -10.81 -15.60
N MET A 184 21.27 -10.29 -14.57
CA MET A 184 19.82 -10.38 -14.48
C MET A 184 19.13 -9.26 -15.29
N PRO A 185 18.21 -9.59 -16.19
CA PRO A 185 17.36 -8.59 -16.81
C PRO A 185 16.46 -7.94 -15.78
N VAL A 186 16.54 -6.63 -15.64
CA VAL A 186 15.77 -5.84 -14.67
C VAL A 186 15.24 -4.61 -15.36
N ARG A 187 14.01 -4.29 -15.09
CA ARG A 187 13.42 -3.02 -15.52
C ARG A 187 13.06 -2.19 -14.30
N ILE A 188 13.40 -0.91 -14.33
CA ILE A 188 13.05 0.05 -13.29
C ILE A 188 12.20 1.15 -13.91
N ASP A 189 11.00 1.37 -13.37
CA ASP A 189 10.06 2.39 -13.81
C ASP A 189 9.56 3.21 -12.60
N LEU A 190 9.00 4.39 -12.86
CA LEU A 190 8.22 5.14 -11.87
C LEU A 190 6.89 4.40 -11.60
N SER A 191 6.46 4.36 -10.35
CA SER A 191 5.14 3.90 -9.94
C SER A 191 4.37 5.03 -9.26
N VAL A 192 3.16 5.33 -9.77
CA VAL A 192 2.24 6.32 -9.20
C VAL A 192 0.81 5.76 -9.05
N PHE A 193 0.67 4.46 -9.26
CA PHE A 193 -0.63 3.79 -9.23
C PHE A 193 -0.53 2.51 -8.40
N ARG A 194 -1.59 2.18 -7.65
CA ARG A 194 -1.78 0.87 -7.00
C ARG A 194 -3.07 0.24 -7.51
N ALA A 195 -3.17 -1.08 -7.40
CA ALA A 195 -4.45 -1.76 -7.59
C ALA A 195 -5.44 -1.22 -6.54
N PRO A 196 -6.56 -0.60 -6.94
CA PRO A 196 -7.48 -0.03 -5.98
C PRO A 196 -8.00 -1.05 -5.00
N THR A 197 -7.93 -0.74 -3.70
CA THR A 197 -8.58 -1.53 -2.66
C THR A 197 -10.10 -1.33 -2.70
N ASP A 198 -10.85 -2.17 -1.99
CA ASP A 198 -12.29 -1.97 -1.86
C ASP A 198 -12.63 -0.64 -1.20
N ASN A 199 -11.78 -0.15 -0.28
CA ASN A 199 -11.91 1.18 0.30
C ASN A 199 -11.63 2.29 -0.71
N ASP A 200 -10.68 2.13 -1.63
CA ASP A 200 -10.46 3.07 -2.73
C ASP A 200 -11.63 3.12 -3.72
N ARG A 201 -12.34 1.99 -3.89
CA ARG A 201 -13.55 1.88 -4.73
C ARG A 201 -14.79 2.36 -3.99
N GLY A 202 -14.74 2.44 -2.68
CA GLY A 202 -15.82 2.80 -1.80
C GLY A 202 -16.33 4.23 -2.04
N ARG A 203 -17.61 4.41 -1.73
CA ARG A 203 -18.36 5.67 -1.87
C ARG A 203 -18.93 6.10 -0.53
N GLY A 204 -18.22 5.76 0.55
CA GLY A 204 -18.62 6.00 1.92
C GLY A 204 -19.07 7.44 2.20
N PRO A 205 -19.75 7.65 3.30
CA PRO A 205 -20.49 8.89 3.58
C PRO A 205 -19.60 10.11 3.83
N VAL A 206 -18.33 9.91 4.18
CA VAL A 206 -17.40 11.00 4.49
C VAL A 206 -16.30 11.07 3.45
N ASP A 207 -16.24 12.18 2.74
CA ASP A 207 -15.19 12.49 1.78
C ASP A 207 -14.46 13.77 2.20
N TYR A 208 -13.31 13.61 2.84
CA TYR A 208 -12.47 14.75 3.24
C TYR A 208 -11.82 15.48 2.06
N TRP A 209 -11.87 14.92 0.86
CA TRP A 209 -11.13 15.40 -0.33
C TRP A 209 -12.03 16.00 -1.41
N GLY A 210 -13.32 16.01 -1.13
CA GLY A 210 -14.31 16.22 -2.12
C GLY A 210 -14.41 17.41 -2.67
N ILE A 211 -13.98 18.01 -2.27
CA ILE A 211 -14.84 18.54 -3.04
C ILE A 211 -15.53 19.69 -2.49
N ASP A 212 -15.87 20.45 -3.25
CA ASP A 212 -16.68 21.63 -3.08
C ASP A 212 -17.49 21.55 -1.77
N ALA A 213 -17.17 22.42 -0.81
CA ALA A 213 -17.88 22.47 0.46
C ALA A 213 -19.40 22.65 0.30
N SER A 214 -19.87 23.10 -0.88
CA SER A 214 -21.29 23.16 -1.24
C SER A 214 -21.96 21.79 -1.34
N ASN A 215 -21.16 20.73 -1.52
CA ASN A 215 -21.62 19.34 -1.55
C ASN A 215 -21.57 18.65 -0.21
N LEU A 216 -21.03 19.29 0.82
CA LEU A 216 -21.11 18.82 2.19
C LEU A 216 -22.51 19.14 2.74
N GLY A 217 -23.23 18.12 3.17
CA GLY A 217 -24.45 18.31 3.95
C GLY A 217 -24.14 18.96 5.31
N PRO A 218 -25.16 19.33 6.09
CA PRO A 218 -24.99 20.02 7.37
C PRO A 218 -24.11 19.31 8.41
N LEU A 219 -23.77 18.05 8.19
CA LEU A 219 -22.87 17.25 9.02
C LEU A 219 -21.49 17.01 8.40
N GLY A 220 -21.13 17.76 7.34
CA GLY A 220 -19.88 17.46 6.63
C GLY A 220 -19.90 16.12 5.87
N VAL A 221 -21.02 15.45 5.87
CA VAL A 221 -21.21 14.21 5.11
C VAL A 221 -21.38 14.61 3.65
N GLY A 222 -20.38 14.26 2.85
CA GLY A 222 -20.38 14.62 1.44
C GLY A 222 -21.64 14.14 0.74
N ARG A 223 -22.42 15.10 0.28
CA ARG A 223 -23.32 14.88 -0.87
C ARG A 223 -22.53 15.07 -2.16
N GLY A 224 -21.24 14.78 -2.16
CA GLY A 224 -20.49 14.71 -3.39
C GLY A 224 -21.31 13.93 -4.39
N GLU A 225 -21.18 14.19 -5.68
CA GLU A 225 -21.88 13.40 -6.68
C GLU A 225 -21.85 11.97 -6.18
N ALA A 226 -23.02 11.49 -5.78
CA ALA A 226 -23.14 10.22 -5.10
C ALA A 226 -22.36 9.24 -5.94
N GLY A 227 -21.20 8.89 -5.45
CA GLY A 227 -20.48 7.91 -6.12
C GLY A 227 -19.13 8.17 -6.72
N THR A 228 -18.42 9.26 -6.48
CA THR A 228 -17.05 9.38 -6.97
C THR A 228 -16.06 8.76 -5.95
N SER A 229 -15.60 7.57 -6.24
CA SER A 229 -14.56 6.90 -5.44
C SER A 229 -13.16 7.43 -5.78
N HIS A 230 -12.16 7.14 -4.93
CA HIS A 230 -10.76 7.46 -5.26
C HIS A 230 -10.30 6.69 -6.50
N ALA A 231 -10.67 5.42 -6.61
CA ALA A 231 -10.39 4.62 -7.79
C ALA A 231 -10.89 5.27 -9.08
N MET A 232 -12.14 5.79 -9.08
CA MET A 232 -12.69 6.51 -10.24
C MET A 232 -11.91 7.80 -10.54
N ARG A 233 -11.51 8.57 -9.51
CA ARG A 233 -10.68 9.78 -9.69
C ARG A 233 -9.33 9.48 -10.31
N TRP A 234 -8.67 8.40 -9.85
CA TRP A 234 -7.40 7.95 -10.42
C TRP A 234 -7.54 7.45 -11.85
N GLU A 235 -8.64 6.76 -12.14
CA GLU A 235 -8.98 6.31 -13.49
C GLU A 235 -9.26 7.50 -14.42
N HIS A 236 -10.09 8.47 -14.01
CA HIS A 236 -10.34 9.70 -14.76
C HIS A 236 -9.05 10.50 -15.00
N ALA A 237 -8.19 10.58 -13.99
CA ALA A 237 -6.87 11.19 -14.12
C ALA A 237 -5.89 10.32 -14.93
N ARG A 238 -6.27 9.09 -15.27
CA ARG A 238 -5.46 8.12 -16.06
C ARG A 238 -4.10 7.83 -15.44
N LEU A 239 -4.01 7.76 -14.11
CA LEU A 239 -2.74 7.52 -13.41
C LEU A 239 -2.14 6.15 -13.77
N HIS A 240 -2.97 5.17 -14.11
CA HIS A 240 -2.56 3.85 -14.59
C HIS A 240 -2.00 3.84 -16.03
N LEU A 241 -2.03 4.97 -16.75
CA LEU A 241 -1.68 5.08 -18.17
C LEU A 241 -0.56 6.09 -18.43
N LEU A 242 0.30 6.38 -17.46
CA LEU A 242 1.40 7.33 -17.66
C LEU A 242 2.23 6.95 -18.89
N ARG A 243 2.55 7.96 -19.69
CA ARG A 243 3.38 7.84 -20.88
C ARG A 243 4.72 8.52 -20.65
N ARG A 244 5.76 7.79 -20.92
CA ARG A 244 7.13 8.24 -20.87
C ARG A 244 7.53 9.01 -22.14
N ARG A 245 8.26 10.09 -21.97
CA ARG A 245 8.94 10.81 -23.03
C ARG A 245 10.38 11.09 -22.57
N LEU A 246 11.35 10.51 -23.27
CA LEU A 246 12.76 10.82 -23.07
C LEU A 246 13.04 12.28 -23.46
N VAL A 247 13.78 13.01 -22.64
CA VAL A 247 14.20 14.41 -22.86
C VAL A 247 15.69 14.46 -23.20
N SER A 248 16.55 13.88 -22.36
CA SER A 248 18.00 13.81 -22.61
C SER A 248 18.62 12.60 -21.94
N ILE A 249 19.76 12.17 -22.49
CA ILE A 249 20.72 11.26 -21.86
C ILE A 249 22.06 11.95 -21.89
N GLU A 250 22.68 12.06 -20.74
CA GLU A 250 24.00 12.68 -20.55
C GLU A 250 24.90 11.70 -19.81
N GLU A 251 26.18 11.68 -20.16
CA GLU A 251 27.18 10.84 -19.52
C GLU A 251 28.39 11.68 -19.13
N GLY A 252 28.83 11.55 -17.90
CA GLY A 252 29.99 12.29 -17.40
C GLY A 252 30.38 11.90 -15.99
N GLY A 253 31.68 11.78 -15.73
CA GLY A 253 32.21 11.48 -14.41
C GLY A 253 31.79 10.11 -13.86
N GLY A 254 31.57 9.11 -14.71
CA GLY A 254 31.09 7.78 -14.32
C GLY A 254 29.61 7.74 -13.95
N VAL A 255 28.87 8.82 -14.13
CA VAL A 255 27.41 8.89 -13.87
C VAL A 255 26.68 9.07 -15.17
N ARG A 256 25.64 8.28 -15.38
CA ARG A 256 24.71 8.45 -16.49
C ARG A 256 23.43 9.11 -15.99
N ARG A 257 23.12 10.28 -16.52
CA ARG A 257 21.94 11.06 -16.21
C ARG A 257 20.91 10.92 -17.32
N VAL A 258 19.67 10.55 -16.96
CA VAL A 258 18.56 10.43 -17.90
C VAL A 258 17.42 11.33 -17.42
N VAL A 259 16.98 12.25 -18.27
CA VAL A 259 15.85 13.14 -17.98
C VAL A 259 14.64 12.69 -18.80
N GLU A 260 13.53 12.60 -18.13
CA GLU A 260 12.26 12.12 -18.70
C GLU A 260 11.09 12.97 -18.27
N ARG A 261 10.06 12.96 -19.07
CA ARG A 261 8.73 13.44 -18.68
C ARG A 261 7.75 12.29 -18.70
N TRP A 262 6.98 12.17 -17.63
CA TRP A 262 5.91 11.22 -17.52
C TRP A 262 4.59 11.95 -17.28
N ALA A 263 3.57 11.68 -18.09
CA ALA A 263 2.26 12.28 -17.95
C ALA A 263 1.16 11.30 -18.42
N PRO A 264 -0.04 11.38 -17.85
CA PRO A 264 -1.20 10.71 -18.42
C PRO A 264 -1.52 11.26 -19.82
N PRO A 265 -2.10 10.45 -20.72
CA PRO A 265 -2.53 10.94 -22.03
C PRO A 265 -3.47 12.14 -21.93
N ALA A 266 -3.20 13.18 -22.71
CA ALA A 266 -3.98 14.43 -22.76
C ALA A 266 -4.10 15.20 -21.44
N ALA A 267 -3.28 14.91 -20.43
CA ALA A 267 -3.25 15.63 -19.15
C ALA A 267 -2.36 16.88 -19.25
N GLN A 268 -2.70 17.91 -18.44
CA GLN A 268 -1.88 19.11 -18.27
C GLN A 268 -0.97 19.02 -17.02
N PHE A 269 -0.90 17.87 -16.41
CA PHE A 269 -0.04 17.57 -15.26
C PHE A 269 0.83 16.35 -15.55
N GLY A 270 1.90 16.23 -14.80
CA GLY A 270 2.84 15.12 -14.91
C GLY A 270 4.04 15.34 -14.01
N VAL A 271 5.09 14.58 -14.26
CA VAL A 271 6.37 14.71 -13.55
C VAL A 271 7.51 14.82 -14.54
N THR A 272 8.52 15.61 -14.18
CA THR A 272 9.85 15.53 -14.75
C THR A 272 10.69 14.64 -13.83
N LEU A 273 11.29 13.60 -14.38
CA LEU A 273 12.18 12.69 -13.68
C LEU A 273 13.60 12.95 -14.10
N THR A 274 14.50 13.00 -13.13
CA THR A 274 15.95 12.98 -13.36
C THR A 274 16.48 11.71 -12.68
N TRP A 275 16.90 10.75 -13.50
CA TRP A 275 17.58 9.56 -13.05
C TRP A 275 19.08 9.77 -13.11
N GLU A 276 19.79 9.32 -12.09
CA GLU A 276 21.24 9.23 -12.09
C GLU A 276 21.63 7.79 -11.74
N TYR A 277 22.37 7.18 -12.64
CA TYR A 277 22.87 5.82 -12.52
C TYR A 277 24.38 5.86 -12.37
N ALA A 278 24.88 5.31 -11.26
CA ALA A 278 26.31 5.26 -10.99
C ALA A 278 26.74 3.85 -10.57
N PRO A 279 27.84 3.32 -11.11
CA PRO A 279 28.42 2.08 -10.62
C PRO A 279 29.09 2.35 -9.26
N VAL A 280 28.77 1.51 -8.28
CA VAL A 280 29.34 1.58 -6.94
C VAL A 280 29.68 0.17 -6.45
N ARG A 281 30.46 0.09 -5.37
CA ARG A 281 30.72 -1.17 -4.64
C ARG A 281 30.20 -1.01 -3.22
N ILE A 282 29.64 -2.06 -2.67
CA ILE A 282 29.19 -2.12 -1.27
C ILE A 282 30.40 -2.49 -0.41
N GLY A 283 31.06 -1.48 0.18
CA GLY A 283 32.35 -1.66 0.85
C GLY A 283 33.53 -1.86 -0.13
N GLU A 284 34.74 -1.97 0.40
CA GLU A 284 35.95 -2.11 -0.43
C GLU A 284 36.04 -3.46 -1.16
N GLU A 285 35.57 -4.54 -0.53
CA GLU A 285 35.68 -5.91 -1.03
C GLU A 285 34.32 -6.55 -1.40
N GLY A 286 33.21 -5.81 -1.24
CA GLY A 286 31.87 -6.30 -1.49
C GLY A 286 31.48 -6.29 -2.97
N PRO A 287 30.22 -6.62 -3.25
CA PRO A 287 29.74 -6.75 -4.63
C PRO A 287 29.63 -5.39 -5.33
N ASN A 288 29.88 -5.42 -6.65
CA ASN A 288 29.56 -4.31 -7.52
C ASN A 288 28.04 -4.11 -7.58
N ALA A 289 27.60 -2.85 -7.56
CA ALA A 289 26.20 -2.47 -7.44
C ALA A 289 25.88 -1.28 -8.32
N LEU A 290 24.61 -1.11 -8.61
CA LEU A 290 24.06 0.08 -9.24
C LEU A 290 23.49 1.02 -8.16
N SER A 291 24.00 2.24 -8.07
CA SER A 291 23.32 3.32 -7.36
C SER A 291 22.32 3.99 -8.29
N VAL A 292 21.05 3.96 -7.93
CA VAL A 292 19.95 4.63 -8.62
C VAL A 292 19.53 5.82 -7.77
N SER A 293 19.72 7.04 -8.27
CA SER A 293 19.11 8.24 -7.70
C SER A 293 18.00 8.72 -8.62
N LEU A 294 16.85 9.01 -8.06
CA LEU A 294 15.70 9.55 -8.77
C LEU A 294 15.23 10.84 -8.11
N ARG A 295 15.21 11.92 -8.88
CA ARG A 295 14.49 13.13 -8.54
C ARG A 295 13.18 13.19 -9.29
N VAL A 296 12.09 13.40 -8.56
CA VAL A 296 10.74 13.61 -9.10
C VAL A 296 10.35 15.07 -8.89
N ALA A 297 10.06 15.77 -9.99
CA ALA A 297 9.58 17.16 -9.96
C ALA A 297 8.20 17.23 -10.64
N PRO A 298 7.10 17.31 -9.85
CA PRO A 298 5.75 17.42 -10.38
C PRO A 298 5.50 18.77 -11.07
N TYR A 299 4.62 18.77 -12.06
CA TYR A 299 4.08 19.98 -12.66
C TYR A 299 2.58 19.84 -12.91
N GLY A 300 1.91 20.99 -13.05
CA GLY A 300 0.45 21.03 -13.23
C GLY A 300 -0.34 20.66 -11.97
N THR A 301 -1.64 20.51 -12.11
CA THR A 301 -2.55 20.19 -10.98
C THR A 301 -2.81 18.70 -10.94
N TRP A 302 -2.22 18.03 -9.99
CA TRP A 302 -2.45 16.61 -9.71
C TRP A 302 -3.77 16.40 -8.97
N PRO A 303 -4.35 15.19 -9.06
CA PRO A 303 -5.41 14.80 -8.14
C PRO A 303 -5.00 15.08 -6.68
N PRO A 304 -5.92 15.51 -5.82
CA PRO A 304 -5.60 15.86 -4.43
C PRO A 304 -5.05 14.67 -3.64
N ARG A 305 -5.31 13.45 -4.10
CA ARG A 305 -4.87 12.20 -3.52
C ARG A 305 -4.26 11.31 -4.61
N VAL A 306 -3.06 10.81 -4.36
CA VAL A 306 -2.30 9.94 -5.27
C VAL A 306 -2.01 8.63 -4.55
N PRO A 307 -2.29 7.47 -5.15
CA PRO A 307 -2.25 6.19 -4.43
C PRO A 307 -0.85 5.76 -4.01
N ARG A 308 0.17 6.14 -4.79
CA ARG A 308 1.56 5.70 -4.60
C ARG A 308 2.51 6.68 -5.24
N LEU A 309 3.72 6.78 -4.73
CA LEU A 309 4.88 7.34 -5.42
C LEU A 309 6.13 6.54 -5.05
N GLY A 310 6.77 5.94 -6.02
CA GLY A 310 7.94 5.11 -5.80
C GLY A 310 8.54 4.55 -7.08
N LEU A 311 9.40 3.56 -6.91
CA LEU A 311 10.00 2.78 -7.98
C LEU A 311 9.27 1.44 -8.10
N ARG A 312 9.14 0.94 -9.34
CA ARG A 312 8.74 -0.43 -9.62
C ARG A 312 9.86 -1.14 -10.35
N LEU A 313 10.31 -2.23 -9.79
CA LEU A 313 11.24 -3.14 -10.43
C LEU A 313 10.48 -4.35 -10.96
N GLU A 314 10.87 -4.83 -12.14
CA GLU A 314 10.39 -6.09 -12.70
C GLU A 314 11.57 -7.05 -12.81
N LEU A 315 11.45 -8.21 -12.18
CA LEU A 315 12.44 -9.27 -12.10
C LEU A 315 11.91 -10.54 -12.77
N PRO A 316 12.74 -11.33 -13.46
CA PRO A 316 12.35 -12.61 -14.02
C PRO A 316 12.18 -13.67 -12.93
N GLY A 317 11.33 -14.68 -13.20
CA GLY A 317 11.05 -15.76 -12.26
C GLY A 317 10.10 -15.36 -11.14
N SER A 318 9.41 -16.33 -10.60
CA SER A 318 8.41 -16.16 -9.54
C SER A 318 8.84 -16.75 -8.19
N ALA A 319 9.83 -17.66 -8.21
CA ALA A 319 10.33 -18.36 -7.03
C ALA A 319 11.43 -17.55 -6.33
N TRP A 320 11.02 -16.56 -5.56
CA TRP A 320 11.91 -15.70 -4.79
C TRP A 320 11.63 -15.85 -3.29
N HIS A 321 12.68 -15.94 -2.51
CA HIS A 321 12.63 -15.87 -1.05
C HIS A 321 13.15 -14.51 -0.59
N ALA A 322 12.34 -13.76 0.14
CA ALA A 322 12.68 -12.45 0.66
C ALA A 322 13.13 -12.53 2.11
N THR A 323 14.19 -11.78 2.45
CA THR A 323 14.58 -11.47 3.84
C THR A 323 14.83 -9.98 3.93
N TRP A 324 14.23 -9.30 4.91
CA TRP A 324 14.30 -7.84 4.99
C TRP A 324 14.48 -7.32 6.40
N LEU A 325 15.05 -6.12 6.51
CA LEU A 325 15.03 -5.28 7.71
C LEU A 325 14.00 -4.16 7.52
N GLY A 326 13.10 -4.03 8.46
CA GLY A 326 12.00 -3.05 8.39
C GLY A 326 10.82 -3.50 9.23
N ASP A 327 9.63 -3.01 8.91
CA ASP A 327 8.42 -3.55 9.52
C ASP A 327 8.15 -4.95 8.96
N THR A 328 7.97 -5.92 9.86
CA THR A 328 7.82 -7.34 9.50
C THR A 328 6.39 -7.68 9.13
N MET A 329 5.42 -6.90 9.58
CA MET A 329 4.01 -7.06 9.29
C MET A 329 3.56 -6.12 8.17
N ILE A 330 2.55 -6.52 7.41
CA ILE A 330 1.89 -5.65 6.43
C ILE A 330 1.32 -4.44 7.16
N GLY A 331 1.52 -3.25 6.58
CA GLY A 331 1.06 -1.99 7.15
C GLY A 331 1.05 -0.85 6.14
N TYR A 332 0.17 0.12 6.39
CA TYR A 332 -0.02 1.33 5.61
C TYR A 332 0.02 2.55 6.54
N ALA A 333 0.00 3.75 5.98
CA ALA A 333 0.14 4.98 6.75
C ALA A 333 -0.89 5.14 7.89
N ASP A 334 -2.08 4.57 7.75
CA ASP A 334 -3.18 4.57 8.72
C ASP A 334 -3.53 3.17 9.27
N MET A 335 -2.72 2.16 8.92
CA MET A 335 -2.88 0.77 9.34
C MET A 335 -1.50 0.18 9.64
N SER A 336 -1.09 0.18 10.90
CA SER A 336 0.22 -0.33 11.32
C SER A 336 0.15 -0.99 12.68
N VAL A 337 1.13 -1.87 12.94
CA VAL A 337 1.32 -2.53 14.23
C VAL A 337 2.57 -1.96 14.89
N PRO A 338 2.44 -1.15 15.94
CA PRO A 338 3.59 -0.64 16.68
C PRO A 338 4.46 -1.79 17.21
N GLY A 339 5.77 -1.66 17.07
CA GLY A 339 6.73 -2.66 17.56
C GLY A 339 6.99 -3.83 16.58
N ALA A 340 6.35 -3.84 15.40
CA ALA A 340 6.58 -4.87 14.39
C ALA A 340 7.89 -4.68 13.59
N ARG A 341 8.80 -3.79 14.02
CA ARG A 341 10.10 -3.59 13.36
C ARG A 341 11.08 -4.69 13.71
N GLY A 342 11.65 -5.34 12.72
CA GLY A 342 12.55 -6.47 12.91
C GLY A 342 13.21 -6.96 11.63
N CYS A 343 13.44 -8.27 11.58
CA CYS A 343 13.92 -8.97 10.40
C CYS A 343 12.89 -10.02 9.97
N GLY A 344 12.17 -9.74 8.90
CA GLY A 344 11.21 -10.68 8.34
C GLY A 344 11.85 -11.59 7.29
N SER A 345 11.23 -12.74 7.05
CA SER A 345 11.65 -13.71 6.03
C SER A 345 10.42 -14.48 5.52
N GLY A 346 10.37 -14.76 4.22
CA GLY A 346 9.29 -15.53 3.61
C GLY A 346 9.35 -15.60 2.09
N ASP A 347 8.60 -16.51 1.52
CA ASP A 347 8.50 -16.62 0.06
C ASP A 347 7.69 -15.44 -0.49
N ALA A 348 8.18 -14.84 -1.58
CA ALA A 348 7.61 -13.61 -2.13
C ALA A 348 6.12 -13.75 -2.51
N CYS A 349 5.68 -14.96 -2.89
CA CYS A 349 4.27 -15.24 -3.19
C CYS A 349 3.35 -15.23 -1.95
N ASP A 350 3.92 -15.39 -0.74
CA ASP A 350 3.17 -15.46 0.52
C ASP A 350 3.18 -14.14 1.30
N LEU A 351 3.86 -13.11 0.76
CA LEU A 351 3.98 -11.81 1.41
C LEU A 351 2.82 -10.85 1.13
N TRP A 352 1.65 -11.37 0.84
CA TRP A 352 0.47 -10.63 0.42
C TRP A 352 -0.77 -11.07 1.18
N ASP A 353 -1.60 -10.13 1.63
CA ASP A 353 -2.94 -10.46 2.14
C ASP A 353 -3.85 -10.81 0.96
N VAL A 354 -4.29 -12.05 0.92
CA VAL A 354 -5.15 -12.58 -0.15
C VAL A 354 -6.61 -12.32 0.21
N CYS A 355 -7.08 -11.10 -0.04
CA CYS A 355 -8.52 -10.79 -0.02
C CYS A 355 -9.25 -11.59 -1.10
N VAL A 356 -10.53 -11.89 -0.92
CA VAL A 356 -11.30 -12.70 -1.90
C VAL A 356 -11.29 -12.06 -3.29
N ARG A 357 -11.36 -10.71 -3.36
CA ARG A 357 -11.16 -9.96 -4.59
C ARG A 357 -9.72 -9.46 -4.68
N PRO A 358 -9.01 -9.67 -5.82
CA PRO A 358 -7.65 -9.15 -6.02
C PRO A 358 -7.59 -7.62 -5.90
N GLN A 359 -6.63 -7.14 -5.12
CA GLN A 359 -6.40 -5.72 -4.86
C GLN A 359 -5.00 -5.50 -4.26
N GLU A 360 -4.58 -4.27 -3.99
CA GLU A 360 -3.38 -3.98 -3.20
C GLU A 360 -3.49 -4.62 -1.81
N GLY A 361 -2.45 -5.28 -1.32
CA GLY A 361 -2.53 -6.00 -0.04
C GLY A 361 -1.18 -6.43 0.54
N GLY A 362 -0.05 -5.96 0.01
CA GLY A 362 1.28 -6.48 0.40
C GLY A 362 2.25 -5.47 0.97
N HIS A 363 1.83 -4.21 1.17
CA HIS A 363 2.75 -3.14 1.57
C HIS A 363 3.27 -3.29 2.99
N ARG A 364 4.57 -3.01 3.18
CA ARG A 364 5.27 -2.90 4.46
C ARG A 364 6.04 -1.60 4.51
N GLN A 365 6.25 -1.06 5.70
CA GLN A 365 6.93 0.22 5.88
C GLN A 365 8.35 0.04 6.40
N GLY A 366 9.15 1.09 6.27
CA GLY A 366 10.42 1.20 6.96
C GLY A 366 11.52 0.25 6.47
N LEU A 367 11.53 -0.14 5.19
CA LEU A 367 12.57 -0.96 4.60
C LEU A 367 13.93 -0.30 4.70
N GLU A 368 14.91 -0.97 5.32
CA GLU A 368 16.31 -0.56 5.41
C GLU A 368 17.21 -1.42 4.51
N ALA A 369 16.89 -2.71 4.37
CA ALA A 369 17.60 -3.64 3.50
C ALA A 369 16.67 -4.77 3.08
N LEU A 370 16.80 -5.25 1.84
CA LEU A 370 16.06 -6.39 1.32
C LEU A 370 17.03 -7.29 0.53
N SER A 371 16.96 -8.58 0.83
CA SER A 371 17.56 -9.66 0.06
C SER A 371 16.45 -10.46 -0.60
N LEU A 372 16.49 -10.60 -1.92
CA LEU A 372 15.68 -11.53 -2.68
C LEU A 372 16.56 -12.63 -3.23
N ARG A 373 16.37 -13.86 -2.78
CA ARG A 373 17.12 -15.05 -3.25
C ARG A 373 16.26 -15.91 -4.16
N GLY A 374 16.80 -16.25 -5.31
CA GLY A 374 16.17 -17.11 -6.31
C GLY A 374 17.20 -17.96 -7.05
N GLU A 375 16.78 -18.68 -8.07
CA GLU A 375 17.69 -19.55 -8.85
C GLU A 375 18.84 -18.79 -9.53
N ALA A 376 18.64 -17.53 -9.87
CA ALA A 376 19.65 -16.67 -10.51
C ALA A 376 20.62 -15.99 -9.51
N GLY A 377 20.57 -16.36 -8.25
CA GLY A 377 21.38 -15.76 -7.18
C GLY A 377 20.59 -14.86 -6.25
N GLU A 378 21.28 -13.92 -5.62
CA GLU A 378 20.70 -12.97 -4.68
C GLU A 378 20.64 -11.57 -5.27
N PHE A 379 19.51 -10.88 -5.03
CA PHE A 379 19.30 -9.50 -5.39
C PHE A 379 19.19 -8.66 -4.12
N LEU A 380 20.18 -7.79 -3.89
CA LEU A 380 20.24 -6.92 -2.71
C LEU A 380 19.69 -5.54 -3.06
N ILE A 381 18.84 -4.99 -2.20
CA ILE A 381 18.27 -3.66 -2.30
C ILE A 381 18.52 -2.91 -1.00
N LEU A 382 19.26 -1.79 -1.08
CA LEU A 382 19.67 -0.97 0.05
C LEU A 382 19.21 0.47 -0.19
N PRO A 383 18.05 0.89 0.34
CA PRO A 383 17.59 2.27 0.26
C PRO A 383 18.47 3.18 1.13
N ALA A 384 18.81 4.39 0.65
CA ALA A 384 19.56 5.37 1.44
C ALA A 384 18.77 5.96 2.61
N SER A 385 17.45 5.83 2.59
CA SER A 385 16.52 6.13 3.69
C SER A 385 15.39 5.12 3.65
N PRO A 386 14.77 4.80 4.81
CA PRO A 386 13.72 3.80 4.84
C PRO A 386 12.58 4.09 3.86
N LEU A 387 12.18 3.07 3.10
CA LEU A 387 11.09 3.13 2.13
C LEU A 387 9.95 2.19 2.53
N GLY A 388 8.77 2.40 1.95
CA GLY A 388 7.76 1.36 1.88
C GLY A 388 8.12 0.35 0.81
N TRP A 389 7.58 -0.88 0.89
CA TRP A 389 7.82 -1.88 -0.13
C TRP A 389 6.74 -2.94 -0.20
N SER A 390 6.60 -3.55 -1.35
CA SER A 390 5.77 -4.75 -1.56
C SER A 390 6.28 -5.57 -2.74
N VAL A 391 5.91 -6.84 -2.80
CA VAL A 391 6.22 -7.74 -3.92
C VAL A 391 4.94 -8.41 -4.40
N SER A 392 4.84 -8.70 -5.71
CA SER A 392 3.74 -9.46 -6.29
C SER A 392 4.16 -10.08 -7.62
N ARG A 393 3.54 -11.20 -7.99
CA ARG A 393 3.65 -11.79 -9.33
C ARG A 393 2.88 -11.00 -10.38
N TRP A 394 1.92 -10.19 -9.96
CA TRP A 394 1.03 -9.44 -10.82
C TRP A 394 1.27 -7.95 -10.71
N SER A 395 1.16 -7.27 -11.83
CA SER A 395 1.21 -5.81 -11.85
C SER A 395 -0.03 -5.20 -11.18
N GLU A 396 0.09 -3.97 -10.75
CA GLU A 396 -1.02 -3.18 -10.22
C GLU A 396 -2.22 -3.09 -11.19
N ARG A 397 -1.98 -3.20 -12.49
CA ARG A 397 -3.04 -3.17 -13.51
C ARG A 397 -3.77 -4.49 -13.64
N GLU A 398 -3.05 -5.59 -13.59
CA GLU A 398 -3.66 -6.94 -13.62
C GLU A 398 -4.52 -7.15 -12.38
N LEU A 399 -4.00 -6.82 -11.19
CA LEU A 399 -4.77 -6.86 -9.94
C LEU A 399 -6.01 -5.94 -10.00
N ALA A 400 -5.88 -4.74 -10.57
CA ALA A 400 -7.00 -3.79 -10.67
C ALA A 400 -8.13 -4.27 -11.60
N GLN A 401 -7.81 -5.06 -12.61
CA GLN A 401 -8.75 -5.56 -13.64
C GLN A 401 -9.39 -6.89 -13.25
N ALA A 402 -8.74 -7.68 -12.40
CA ALA A 402 -9.24 -8.98 -11.97
C ALA A 402 -10.41 -8.80 -10.97
N SER A 403 -11.43 -9.63 -11.14
CA SER A 403 -12.51 -9.80 -10.16
C SER A 403 -12.22 -10.98 -9.23
N HIS A 404 -11.51 -11.98 -9.72
CA HIS A 404 -11.13 -13.18 -9.00
C HIS A 404 -9.65 -13.53 -9.24
N TRP A 405 -9.05 -14.31 -8.35
CA TRP A 405 -7.65 -14.73 -8.48
C TRP A 405 -7.41 -15.61 -9.69
N GLU A 406 -8.41 -16.38 -10.13
CA GLU A 406 -8.38 -17.18 -11.34
C GLU A 406 -8.39 -16.37 -12.64
N ASP A 407 -8.73 -15.08 -12.58
CA ASP A 407 -8.65 -14.15 -13.72
C ASP A 407 -7.21 -13.68 -13.98
N LEU A 408 -6.32 -13.89 -13.03
CA LEU A 408 -4.94 -13.43 -13.09
C LEU A 408 -4.07 -14.37 -13.92
N PRO A 409 -3.17 -13.83 -14.77
CA PRO A 409 -2.28 -14.66 -15.58
C PRO A 409 -1.24 -15.38 -14.73
N ASP A 410 -0.90 -16.61 -15.10
CA ASP A 410 0.22 -17.35 -14.53
C ASP A 410 1.51 -17.01 -15.27
N LEU A 411 2.33 -16.14 -14.71
CA LEU A 411 3.54 -15.59 -15.33
C LEU A 411 4.74 -15.75 -14.41
N GLU A 412 5.89 -16.07 -15.02
CA GLU A 412 7.17 -16.22 -14.34
C GLU A 412 7.90 -14.87 -14.21
N ARG A 413 7.40 -14.05 -13.31
CA ARG A 413 7.99 -12.74 -12.98
C ARG A 413 7.63 -12.31 -11.56
N LEU A 414 8.39 -11.35 -11.04
CA LEU A 414 8.15 -10.69 -9.78
C LEU A 414 8.20 -9.17 -9.99
N PHE A 415 7.22 -8.47 -9.48
CA PHE A 415 7.26 -7.03 -9.30
C PHE A 415 7.67 -6.71 -7.86
N LEU A 416 8.60 -5.77 -7.71
CA LEU A 416 8.98 -5.17 -6.45
C LEU A 416 8.67 -3.68 -6.52
N TRP A 417 7.90 -3.17 -5.57
CA TRP A 417 7.69 -1.73 -5.38
C TRP A 417 8.50 -1.24 -4.21
N LEU A 418 9.12 -0.07 -4.39
CA LEU A 418 9.85 0.67 -3.36
C LEU A 418 9.19 2.04 -3.25
N ASP A 419 8.44 2.25 -2.20
CA ASP A 419 7.52 3.38 -2.09
C ASP A 419 8.11 4.51 -1.22
N VAL A 420 8.20 5.71 -1.79
CA VAL A 420 8.44 6.94 -1.02
C VAL A 420 7.23 7.24 -0.15
N PHE A 421 6.04 7.00 -0.69
CA PHE A 421 4.80 6.90 0.07
C PHE A 421 3.82 5.97 -0.64
N GLN A 422 2.96 5.37 0.15
CA GLN A 422 1.71 4.78 -0.29
C GLN A 422 0.58 5.38 0.51
N ASP A 423 -0.55 5.65 -0.17
CA ASP A 423 -1.74 6.23 0.41
C ASP A 423 -2.32 5.34 1.51
N GLY A 424 -2.95 5.93 2.50
CA GLY A 424 -3.71 5.21 3.51
C GLY A 424 -4.84 4.38 2.91
N ILE A 425 -5.42 3.52 3.71
CA ILE A 425 -6.49 2.59 3.29
C ILE A 425 -7.87 3.13 3.65
N GLY A 426 -8.04 3.67 4.87
CA GLY A 426 -9.35 4.09 5.39
C GLY A 426 -10.34 2.94 5.56
N THR A 427 -11.61 3.29 5.64
CA THR A 427 -12.75 2.35 5.71
C THR A 427 -13.88 2.76 4.77
N ARG A 428 -13.54 3.44 3.66
CA ARG A 428 -14.49 4.16 2.81
C ARG A 428 -15.45 3.25 2.03
N SER A 429 -15.25 1.96 2.01
CA SER A 429 -16.24 1.01 1.49
C SER A 429 -17.62 1.19 2.13
N CYS A 430 -17.67 1.47 3.45
CA CYS A 430 -18.89 1.84 4.17
C CYS A 430 -18.65 2.78 5.37
N GLY A 431 -17.44 3.28 5.56
CA GLY A 431 -17.04 4.13 6.68
C GLY A 431 -16.38 5.43 6.22
N PRO A 432 -15.69 6.12 7.14
CA PRO A 432 -14.96 7.33 6.85
C PRO A 432 -13.75 7.09 5.94
N ASP A 433 -13.37 8.14 5.24
CA ASP A 433 -12.18 8.18 4.39
C ASP A 433 -10.89 8.20 5.23
N THR A 434 -9.78 7.96 4.55
CA THR A 434 -8.43 8.19 5.08
C THR A 434 -8.26 9.66 5.47
N ARG A 435 -7.72 9.91 6.66
CA ARG A 435 -7.47 11.27 7.13
C ARG A 435 -6.44 12.01 6.26
N PRO A 436 -6.59 13.34 6.12
CA PRO A 436 -5.70 14.18 5.33
C PRO A 436 -4.21 14.08 5.66
N GLU A 437 -3.87 13.78 6.91
CA GLU A 437 -2.50 13.71 7.40
C GLU A 437 -1.71 12.52 6.84
N VAL A 438 -2.42 11.44 6.50
CA VAL A 438 -1.83 10.18 6.02
C VAL A 438 -2.10 9.92 4.55
N ALA A 439 -2.69 10.90 3.85
CA ALA A 439 -3.00 10.77 2.44
C ALA A 439 -1.80 11.04 1.55
N GLY A 440 -1.65 10.23 0.53
CA GLY A 440 -0.63 10.38 -0.48
C GLY A 440 -0.86 11.63 -1.33
N ARG A 441 0.14 12.51 -1.39
CA ARG A 441 0.13 13.72 -2.22
C ARG A 441 1.35 13.79 -3.09
N MET A 442 1.15 14.12 -4.37
CA MET A 442 2.27 14.36 -5.26
C MET A 442 3.07 15.57 -4.77
N ARG A 443 4.40 15.40 -4.70
CA ARG A 443 5.35 16.41 -4.26
C ARG A 443 6.73 16.16 -4.86
N ASP A 444 7.62 17.16 -4.76
CA ASP A 444 9.04 16.95 -5.05
C ASP A 444 9.61 15.91 -4.09
N VAL A 445 10.36 14.94 -4.64
CA VAL A 445 11.09 13.94 -3.86
C VAL A 445 12.42 13.62 -4.52
N ASP A 446 13.40 13.30 -3.68
CA ASP A 446 14.65 12.67 -4.06
C ASP A 446 14.73 11.31 -3.35
N VAL A 447 14.98 10.25 -4.11
CA VAL A 447 15.15 8.90 -3.58
C VAL A 447 16.40 8.27 -4.15
N ARG A 448 17.15 7.55 -3.31
CA ARG A 448 18.31 6.79 -3.73
C ARG A 448 18.26 5.38 -3.20
N VAL A 449 18.56 4.43 -4.08
CA VAL A 449 18.59 2.99 -3.78
C VAL A 449 19.85 2.39 -4.42
N VAL A 450 20.51 1.52 -3.69
CA VAL A 450 21.61 0.71 -4.23
C VAL A 450 21.09 -0.69 -4.48
N ILE A 451 21.40 -1.22 -5.66
CA ILE A 451 20.91 -2.53 -6.11
C ILE A 451 22.10 -3.35 -6.62
N ALA A 452 22.27 -4.55 -6.09
CA ALA A 452 23.31 -5.47 -6.50
C ALA A 452 22.74 -6.85 -6.81
N GLN A 453 23.27 -7.51 -7.84
CA GLN A 453 23.14 -8.96 -7.98
C GLN A 453 24.40 -9.61 -7.39
N VAL A 454 24.22 -10.52 -6.47
CA VAL A 454 25.27 -11.37 -5.91
C VAL A 454 25.05 -12.76 -6.48
N ARG A 455 26.06 -13.28 -7.20
CA ARG A 455 26.01 -14.65 -7.72
C ARG A 455 26.08 -15.63 -6.56
N GLY A 456 25.28 -16.66 -6.59
CA GLY A 456 25.48 -17.81 -5.70
C GLY A 456 26.80 -18.52 -6.06
N ASP A 457 27.52 -18.97 -5.05
CA ASP A 457 28.71 -19.81 -5.21
C ASP A 457 28.38 -21.16 -5.86
#